data_3a8d6fc03e485b6a973962611ac04db7
#
_entry.id   3a8d6fc03e485b6a973962611ac04db7
#
_cell.length_a   1.000
_cell.length_b   1.000
_cell.length_c   1.000
_cell.angle_alpha   90.00
_cell.angle_beta   90.00
_cell.angle_gamma   90.00
#
_symmetry.space_group_name_H-M   'P 1'
#
loop_
_entity.id
_entity.type
_entity.pdbx_description
1 polymer ?
#
loop_
_entity_poly.entity_id
_entity_poly.type
_entity_poly.pdbx_seq_one_letter_code
_entity_poly.pdbx_strand_id
1 'polypeptide(L)'
;MAARNQFTVTRVIALLFALSASPLGAQDPGTNLLRSLTKPLPMLPVDRIELTVQPSLLLEGISAIATNAQGNILVLHRPVNGDPVVVLDRNGRVLRSWGKGMFKIPHGIRVDPAGNIWTVDANTSVVLKFSPKGRKLLQINVGDIPDRSQEFCGATDIAFTPNGRIFVADGYCNARVVEYDSTGRKIREWGRPGTGPGEFNVVHAIVVGPQGNLYIADRENGRVQWFTPDGAFLGQWTFGGQLYNVAFSATGEMYVSTHPQDVALDEEFDVVKVAPSTGKMLGRVRVRSHELAIGSDGSLFPATRSGHLLLFRPRQ
;
A
#
# COMPACT_ATOMS: atom_id res chain seq x y z
N MET A 1 -73.16 26.09 -12.59
CA MET A 1 -71.88 25.65 -13.20
C MET A 1 -70.96 25.30 -12.04
N ALA A 2 -70.74 24.02 -11.78
CA ALA A 2 -69.93 23.54 -10.65
C ALA A 2 -68.57 23.06 -11.16
N ALA A 3 -67.52 23.67 -10.68
CA ALA A 3 -66.17 23.25 -10.96
C ALA A 3 -65.75 22.12 -9.99
N ARG A 4 -65.40 20.96 -10.56
CA ARG A 4 -64.85 19.82 -9.83
C ARG A 4 -63.33 19.99 -9.66
N ASN A 5 -62.89 20.12 -8.39
CA ASN A 5 -61.50 19.99 -8.02
C ASN A 5 -61.12 18.50 -8.01
N GLN A 6 -60.15 18.14 -8.83
CA GLN A 6 -59.48 16.83 -8.75
C GLN A 6 -58.24 16.95 -7.86
N PHE A 7 -58.26 16.26 -6.70
CA PHE A 7 -57.10 16.06 -5.86
C PHE A 7 -56.26 14.90 -6.41
N THR A 8 -55.05 15.20 -6.89
CA THR A 8 -54.06 14.20 -7.29
C THR A 8 -53.35 13.73 -6.01
N VAL A 9 -53.55 12.47 -5.63
CA VAL A 9 -52.83 11.84 -4.52
C VAL A 9 -51.51 11.33 -5.03
N THR A 10 -50.43 12.03 -4.68
CA THR A 10 -49.08 11.56 -4.95
C THR A 10 -48.74 10.50 -3.89
N ARG A 11 -48.64 9.25 -4.34
CA ARG A 11 -48.14 8.14 -3.49
C ARG A 11 -46.62 8.30 -3.34
N VAL A 12 -46.17 8.65 -2.14
CA VAL A 12 -44.80 8.56 -1.70
C VAL A 12 -44.50 7.09 -1.43
N ILE A 13 -43.71 6.45 -2.30
CA ILE A 13 -43.19 5.11 -2.03
C ILE A 13 -41.99 5.30 -1.12
N ALA A 14 -42.13 5.04 0.15
CA ALA A 14 -41.02 4.92 1.07
C ALA A 14 -40.28 3.61 0.76
N LEU A 15 -39.10 3.71 0.14
CA LEU A 15 -38.15 2.60 0.07
C LEU A 15 -37.59 2.37 1.47
N LEU A 16 -38.09 1.36 2.14
CA LEU A 16 -37.48 0.79 3.34
C LEU A 16 -36.20 0.08 2.91
N PHE A 17 -35.05 0.72 3.08
CA PHE A 17 -33.77 0.02 3.13
C PHE A 17 -33.77 -0.86 4.39
N ALA A 18 -34.02 -2.14 4.19
CA ALA A 18 -33.75 -3.14 5.23
C ALA A 18 -32.22 -3.19 5.41
N LEU A 19 -31.74 -2.49 6.42
CA LEU A 19 -30.42 -2.78 6.98
C LEU A 19 -30.49 -4.22 7.51
N SER A 20 -29.98 -5.17 6.73
CA SER A 20 -29.68 -6.50 7.22
C SER A 20 -28.56 -6.35 8.25
N ALA A 21 -28.92 -6.26 9.51
CA ALA A 21 -27.99 -6.46 10.60
C ALA A 21 -27.44 -7.88 10.45
N SER A 22 -26.20 -8.00 10.01
CA SER A 22 -25.46 -9.26 10.08
C SER A 22 -25.46 -9.71 11.54
N PRO A 23 -25.71 -10.99 11.84
CA PRO A 23 -25.68 -11.45 13.21
C PRO A 23 -24.29 -11.20 13.79
N LEU A 24 -24.23 -10.47 14.91
CA LEU A 24 -23.02 -10.34 15.73
C LEU A 24 -22.53 -11.77 16.06
N GLY A 25 -21.44 -12.21 15.43
CA GLY A 25 -20.79 -13.46 15.78
C GLY A 25 -20.21 -14.31 14.66
N ALA A 26 -20.55 -14.12 13.39
CA ALA A 26 -19.86 -14.83 12.31
C ALA A 26 -18.62 -14.05 11.90
N GLN A 27 -17.46 -14.46 12.41
CA GLN A 27 -16.18 -13.91 11.93
C GLN A 27 -16.02 -14.24 10.44
N ASP A 28 -15.53 -13.24 9.67
CA ASP A 28 -15.24 -13.42 8.25
C ASP A 28 -14.30 -14.62 8.04
N PRO A 29 -14.62 -15.56 7.11
CA PRO A 29 -13.80 -16.75 6.86
C PRO A 29 -12.33 -16.43 6.53
N GLY A 30 -12.07 -15.32 5.83
CA GLY A 30 -10.73 -14.86 5.51
C GLY A 30 -9.95 -14.43 6.76
N THR A 31 -10.59 -13.70 7.66
CA THR A 31 -10.01 -13.32 8.95
C THR A 31 -9.70 -14.52 9.83
N ASN A 32 -10.57 -15.52 9.87
CA ASN A 32 -10.33 -16.75 10.61
C ASN A 32 -9.14 -17.52 10.03
N LEU A 33 -9.02 -17.60 8.71
CA LEU A 33 -7.87 -18.20 8.05
C LEU A 33 -6.58 -17.47 8.45
N LEU A 34 -6.52 -16.14 8.33
CA LEU A 34 -5.34 -15.36 8.69
C LEU A 34 -4.93 -15.63 10.15
N ARG A 35 -5.86 -15.58 11.09
CA ARG A 35 -5.57 -15.85 12.51
C ARG A 35 -5.06 -17.26 12.74
N SER A 36 -5.63 -18.25 12.07
CA SER A 36 -5.19 -19.65 12.18
C SER A 36 -3.76 -19.84 11.68
N LEU A 37 -3.37 -19.11 10.63
CA LEU A 37 -2.04 -19.16 10.05
C LEU A 37 -1.00 -18.37 10.89
N THR A 38 -1.38 -17.23 11.46
CA THR A 38 -0.44 -16.36 12.18
C THR A 38 -0.29 -16.73 13.65
N LYS A 39 -1.34 -17.22 14.32
CA LYS A 39 -1.31 -17.56 15.76
C LYS A 39 -0.15 -18.49 16.17
N PRO A 40 0.18 -19.57 15.44
CA PRO A 40 1.24 -20.50 15.81
C PRO A 40 2.65 -19.99 15.44
N LEU A 41 2.78 -18.85 14.73
CA LEU A 41 4.07 -18.40 14.24
C LEU A 41 4.95 -17.88 15.37
N PRO A 42 6.25 -18.22 15.36
CA PRO A 42 7.22 -17.61 16.26
C PRO A 42 7.39 -16.14 15.97
N MET A 43 7.72 -15.37 16.99
CA MET A 43 8.20 -14.00 16.81
C MET A 43 9.56 -14.02 16.12
N LEU A 44 9.77 -13.15 15.16
CA LEU A 44 11.09 -12.99 14.53
C LEU A 44 12.08 -12.42 15.56
N PRO A 45 13.35 -12.86 15.51
CA PRO A 45 14.40 -12.38 16.41
C PRO A 45 14.85 -10.97 15.98
N VAL A 46 14.09 -9.96 16.35
CA VAL A 46 14.34 -8.54 16.03
C VAL A 46 14.28 -7.69 17.30
N ASP A 47 14.97 -6.56 17.28
CA ASP A 47 14.83 -5.50 18.27
C ASP A 47 13.90 -4.42 17.73
N ARG A 48 12.85 -4.08 18.49
CA ARG A 48 11.95 -2.95 18.19
C ARG A 48 12.61 -1.67 18.67
N ILE A 49 12.84 -0.75 17.77
CA ILE A 49 13.50 0.54 18.03
C ILE A 49 12.57 1.65 17.55
N GLU A 50 12.30 2.62 18.38
CA GLU A 50 11.68 3.87 17.98
C GLU A 50 12.76 4.90 17.69
N LEU A 51 12.80 5.38 16.46
CA LEU A 51 13.76 6.42 16.06
C LEU A 51 13.28 7.77 16.56
N THR A 52 14.10 8.41 17.37
CA THR A 52 13.87 9.79 17.77
C THR A 52 14.11 10.72 16.58
N VAL A 53 13.04 11.34 16.10
CA VAL A 53 13.12 12.38 15.09
C VAL A 53 13.35 13.72 15.78
N GLN A 54 14.08 14.64 15.12
CA GLN A 54 14.36 15.95 15.73
C GLN A 54 13.06 16.66 16.14
N PRO A 55 13.02 17.36 17.29
CA PRO A 55 11.79 17.93 17.88
C PRO A 55 11.04 18.93 17.00
N SER A 56 11.73 19.54 16.03
CA SER A 56 11.12 20.50 15.08
C SER A 56 10.32 19.83 13.97
N LEU A 57 10.40 18.51 13.81
CA LEU A 57 9.64 17.74 12.83
C LEU A 57 8.58 16.91 13.53
N LEU A 58 7.32 17.23 13.28
CA LEU A 58 6.18 16.38 13.62
C LEU A 58 5.82 15.52 12.42
N LEU A 59 5.99 14.20 12.55
CA LEU A 59 5.46 13.25 11.57
C LEU A 59 3.98 12.99 11.89
N GLU A 60 3.13 13.11 10.87
CA GLU A 60 1.68 12.92 11.01
C GLU A 60 1.20 11.92 9.96
N GLY A 61 0.56 10.85 10.38
CA GLY A 61 -0.03 9.88 9.46
C GLY A 61 0.96 9.31 8.44
N ILE A 62 2.06 8.70 8.89
CA ILE A 62 3.06 8.06 8.01
C ILE A 62 2.35 7.05 7.11
N SER A 63 2.28 7.33 5.81
CA SER A 63 1.60 6.49 4.83
C SER A 63 2.53 5.45 4.20
N ALA A 64 3.77 5.83 3.92
CA ALA A 64 4.76 4.94 3.33
C ALA A 64 6.18 5.32 3.74
N ILE A 65 7.08 4.35 3.69
CA ILE A 65 8.50 4.52 3.95
C ILE A 65 9.28 3.85 2.82
N ALA A 66 10.43 4.42 2.47
CA ALA A 66 11.42 3.79 1.61
C ALA A 66 12.82 3.98 2.20
N THR A 67 13.77 3.18 1.79
CA THR A 67 15.19 3.36 2.10
C THR A 67 15.99 3.52 0.80
N ASN A 68 17.06 4.29 0.83
CA ASN A 68 17.96 4.41 -0.31
C ASN A 68 19.28 3.65 -0.09
N ALA A 69 20.12 3.60 -1.10
CA ALA A 69 21.40 2.88 -1.05
C ALA A 69 22.37 3.41 0.02
N GLN A 70 22.22 4.67 0.47
CA GLN A 70 23.00 5.26 1.55
C GLN A 70 22.44 4.89 2.94
N GLY A 71 21.31 4.17 2.99
CA GLY A 71 20.60 3.83 4.23
C GLY A 71 19.82 5.00 4.83
N ASN A 72 19.58 6.08 4.06
CA ASN A 72 18.67 7.13 4.49
C ASN A 72 17.23 6.62 4.45
N ILE A 73 16.41 7.14 5.36
CA ILE A 73 15.00 6.80 5.50
C ILE A 73 14.20 7.90 4.84
N LEU A 74 13.37 7.53 3.87
CA LEU A 74 12.45 8.41 3.19
C LEU A 74 11.05 8.16 3.74
N VAL A 75 10.46 9.18 4.33
CA VAL A 75 9.13 9.11 4.93
C VAL A 75 8.17 9.91 4.08
N LEU A 76 7.07 9.28 3.69
CA LEU A 76 5.92 9.95 3.12
C LEU A 76 4.83 9.99 4.18
N HIS A 77 4.39 11.21 4.55
CA HIS A 77 3.40 11.39 5.60
C HIS A 77 2.36 12.45 5.22
N ARG A 78 1.37 12.65 6.07
CA ARG A 78 0.21 13.52 5.79
C ARG A 78 0.13 14.68 6.78
N PRO A 79 1.07 15.63 6.72
CA PRO A 79 1.06 16.76 7.65
C PRO A 79 -0.08 17.72 7.31
N VAL A 80 -0.71 18.30 8.33
CA VAL A 80 -1.70 19.38 8.15
C VAL A 80 -1.03 20.60 7.50
N ASN A 81 0.17 20.94 7.97
CA ASN A 81 0.98 22.04 7.43
C ASN A 81 2.45 21.62 7.40
N GLY A 82 2.95 21.23 6.25
CA GLY A 82 4.34 20.79 6.13
C GLY A 82 4.66 20.17 4.79
N ASP A 83 5.84 19.62 4.72
CA ASP A 83 6.33 18.89 3.55
C ASP A 83 6.00 17.41 3.70
N PRO A 84 5.20 16.80 2.82
CA PRO A 84 4.86 15.38 2.90
C PRO A 84 6.03 14.42 2.71
N VAL A 85 7.08 14.83 2.01
CA VAL A 85 8.28 14.01 1.80
C VAL A 85 9.39 14.49 2.70
N VAL A 86 9.89 13.60 3.56
CA VAL A 86 11.00 13.86 4.48
C VAL A 86 12.09 12.82 4.27
N VAL A 87 13.34 13.25 4.18
CA VAL A 87 14.51 12.36 4.15
C VAL A 87 15.29 12.52 5.45
N LEU A 88 15.47 11.42 6.13
CA LEU A 88 16.20 11.32 7.39
C LEU A 88 17.50 10.53 7.17
N ASP A 89 18.52 10.82 7.96
CA ASP A 89 19.64 9.90 8.13
C ASP A 89 19.24 8.70 9.02
N ARG A 90 20.18 7.75 9.20
CA ARG A 90 19.96 6.53 10.01
C ARG A 90 19.68 6.81 11.50
N ASN A 91 19.96 8.02 11.96
CA ASN A 91 19.78 8.44 13.35
C ASN A 91 18.52 9.29 13.54
N GLY A 92 17.68 9.45 12.51
CA GLY A 92 16.44 10.24 12.57
C GLY A 92 16.64 11.75 12.37
N ARG A 93 17.85 12.22 12.00
CA ARG A 93 18.09 13.64 11.69
C ARG A 93 17.55 13.98 10.31
N VAL A 94 16.82 15.09 10.20
CA VAL A 94 16.31 15.59 8.92
C VAL A 94 17.45 16.06 8.04
N LEU A 95 17.55 15.49 6.84
CA LEU A 95 18.47 15.92 5.80
C LEU A 95 17.80 16.91 4.85
N ARG A 96 16.53 16.72 4.55
CA ARG A 96 15.69 17.60 3.69
C ARG A 96 14.23 17.20 3.74
N SER A 97 13.37 18.14 3.33
CA SER A 97 11.95 17.90 3.09
C SER A 97 11.44 18.71 1.91
N TRP A 98 10.33 18.29 1.30
CA TRP A 98 9.65 19.03 0.22
C TRP A 98 8.24 18.47 -0.01
N GLY A 99 7.50 19.13 -0.90
CA GLY A 99 6.25 18.61 -1.44
C GLY A 99 4.99 19.25 -0.88
N LYS A 100 5.11 20.29 -0.06
CA LYS A 100 3.95 21.05 0.42
C LYS A 100 3.07 21.49 -0.75
N GLY A 101 1.78 21.14 -0.69
CA GLY A 101 0.78 21.47 -1.73
C GLY A 101 0.83 20.61 -3.00
N MET A 102 1.73 19.62 -3.09
CA MET A 102 1.84 18.76 -4.26
C MET A 102 0.91 17.55 -4.21
N PHE A 103 0.35 17.23 -3.05
CA PHE A 103 -0.42 16.02 -2.81
C PHE A 103 -1.80 16.35 -2.25
N LYS A 104 -2.76 15.49 -2.55
CA LYS A 104 -4.04 15.42 -1.86
C LYS A 104 -4.00 14.33 -0.79
N ILE A 105 -3.67 13.11 -1.21
CA ILE A 105 -3.52 11.94 -0.32
C ILE A 105 -2.21 11.22 -0.67
N PRO A 106 -1.07 11.66 -0.10
CA PRO A 106 0.19 10.95 -0.29
C PRO A 106 0.05 9.51 0.21
N HIS A 107 0.39 8.52 -0.63
CA HIS A 107 0.13 7.11 -0.35
C HIS A 107 1.37 6.23 -0.42
N GLY A 108 2.03 6.13 -1.57
CA GLY A 108 3.20 5.29 -1.79
C GLY A 108 4.49 6.10 -2.02
N ILE A 109 5.63 5.60 -1.55
CA ILE A 109 6.96 6.13 -1.85
C ILE A 109 7.93 4.99 -2.18
N ARG A 110 8.69 5.13 -3.25
CA ARG A 110 9.71 4.16 -3.68
C ARG A 110 10.96 4.87 -4.18
N VAL A 111 12.09 4.17 -4.18
CA VAL A 111 13.34 4.64 -4.77
C VAL A 111 13.68 3.73 -5.94
N ASP A 112 13.89 4.32 -7.13
CA ASP A 112 14.29 3.56 -8.32
C ASP A 112 15.78 3.17 -8.26
N PRO A 113 16.25 2.24 -9.10
CA PRO A 113 17.66 1.81 -9.13
C PRO A 113 18.67 2.95 -9.39
N ALA A 114 18.22 4.06 -9.98
CA ALA A 114 19.05 5.26 -10.20
C ALA A 114 19.04 6.23 -9.00
N GLY A 115 18.32 5.87 -7.92
CA GLY A 115 18.21 6.68 -6.70
C GLY A 115 17.17 7.80 -6.78
N ASN A 116 16.35 7.86 -7.82
CA ASN A 116 15.25 8.83 -7.88
C ASN A 116 14.11 8.40 -6.96
N ILE A 117 13.43 9.38 -6.43
CA ILE A 117 12.35 9.20 -5.46
C ILE A 117 11.02 9.31 -6.20
N TRP A 118 10.18 8.32 -6.03
CA TRP A 118 8.86 8.28 -6.64
C TRP A 118 7.79 8.28 -5.57
N THR A 119 6.73 9.03 -5.81
CA THR A 119 5.57 9.12 -4.91
C THR A 119 4.28 8.90 -5.67
N VAL A 120 3.29 8.35 -4.98
CA VAL A 120 1.95 8.09 -5.52
C VAL A 120 0.94 8.81 -4.67
N ASP A 121 -0.02 9.49 -5.31
CA ASP A 121 -1.16 10.15 -4.66
C ASP A 121 -2.45 9.37 -4.92
N ALA A 122 -3.08 8.88 -3.85
CA ALA A 122 -4.24 7.99 -3.92
C ALA A 122 -5.57 8.70 -4.20
N ASN A 123 -5.62 10.03 -4.17
CA ASN A 123 -6.81 10.77 -4.55
C ASN A 123 -6.74 11.24 -6.01
N THR A 124 -5.62 11.86 -6.39
CA THR A 124 -5.47 12.45 -7.72
C THR A 124 -5.01 11.44 -8.77
N SER A 125 -4.58 10.24 -8.36
CA SER A 125 -3.96 9.22 -9.22
C SER A 125 -2.74 9.77 -9.98
N VAL A 126 -1.96 10.61 -9.30
CA VAL A 126 -0.73 11.22 -9.83
C VAL A 126 0.49 10.52 -9.26
N VAL A 127 1.42 10.17 -10.14
CA VAL A 127 2.74 9.68 -9.77
C VAL A 127 3.76 10.76 -10.06
N LEU A 128 4.61 11.10 -9.08
CA LEU A 128 5.67 12.10 -9.22
C LEU A 128 7.03 11.45 -9.07
N LYS A 129 7.95 11.78 -9.97
CA LYS A 129 9.37 11.44 -9.88
C LYS A 129 10.17 12.65 -9.45
N PHE A 130 11.04 12.46 -8.48
CA PHE A 130 11.98 13.47 -8.00
C PHE A 130 13.42 12.96 -8.12
N SER A 131 14.35 13.86 -8.37
CA SER A 131 15.77 13.56 -8.19
C SER A 131 16.07 13.23 -6.72
N PRO A 132 17.24 12.63 -6.42
CA PRO A 132 17.67 12.40 -5.03
C PRO A 132 17.72 13.69 -4.18
N LYS A 133 17.77 14.86 -4.83
CA LYS A 133 17.76 16.19 -4.17
C LYS A 133 16.36 16.81 -4.04
N GLY A 134 15.28 16.12 -4.44
CA GLY A 134 13.89 16.60 -4.34
C GLY A 134 13.41 17.45 -5.51
N ARG A 135 14.19 17.62 -6.61
CA ARG A 135 13.72 18.33 -7.81
C ARG A 135 12.78 17.44 -8.61
N LYS A 136 11.55 17.91 -8.91
CA LYS A 136 10.59 17.19 -9.76
C LYS A 136 11.18 16.95 -11.15
N LEU A 137 11.15 15.71 -11.61
CA LEU A 137 11.68 15.27 -12.90
C LEU A 137 10.59 14.83 -13.88
N LEU A 138 9.54 14.14 -13.36
CA LEU A 138 8.46 13.60 -14.17
C LEU A 138 7.15 13.63 -13.38
N GLN A 139 6.06 13.70 -14.10
CA GLN A 139 4.70 13.48 -13.59
C GLN A 139 3.97 12.53 -14.54
N ILE A 140 3.35 11.50 -13.99
CA ILE A 140 2.45 10.59 -14.69
C ILE A 140 1.06 10.81 -14.10
N ASN A 141 0.11 11.15 -14.95
CA ASN A 141 -1.31 11.15 -14.59
C ASN A 141 -1.85 9.77 -15.01
N VAL A 142 -2.12 8.91 -14.03
CA VAL A 142 -2.60 7.54 -14.31
C VAL A 142 -3.98 7.59 -14.94
N GLY A 143 -4.79 8.59 -14.57
CA GLY A 143 -6.12 8.83 -15.15
C GLY A 143 -7.20 7.92 -14.58
N ASP A 144 -8.38 7.97 -15.22
CA ASP A 144 -9.54 7.11 -14.94
C ASP A 144 -9.87 7.00 -13.44
N ILE A 145 -10.25 8.14 -12.85
CA ILE A 145 -10.78 8.17 -11.48
C ILE A 145 -12.31 8.03 -11.58
N PRO A 146 -12.86 6.82 -11.36
CA PRO A 146 -14.28 6.53 -11.59
C PRO A 146 -15.22 7.33 -10.69
N ASP A 147 -14.79 7.61 -9.45
CA ASP A 147 -15.58 8.36 -8.49
C ASP A 147 -14.71 9.39 -7.75
N ARG A 148 -14.78 10.63 -8.19
CA ARG A 148 -14.04 11.77 -7.60
C ARG A 148 -14.62 12.24 -6.26
N SER A 149 -15.75 11.73 -5.83
CA SER A 149 -16.32 12.01 -4.51
C SER A 149 -15.65 11.18 -3.40
N GLN A 150 -15.02 10.06 -3.76
CA GLN A 150 -14.29 9.24 -2.81
C GLN A 150 -12.91 9.83 -2.51
N GLU A 151 -12.55 9.82 -1.25
CA GLU A 151 -11.24 10.27 -0.79
C GLU A 151 -10.10 9.42 -1.40
N PHE A 152 -10.30 8.09 -1.43
CA PHE A 152 -9.36 7.11 -2.01
C PHE A 152 -9.97 6.50 -3.26
N CYS A 153 -9.54 6.93 -4.44
CA CYS A 153 -10.01 6.41 -5.73
C CYS A 153 -8.92 6.37 -6.81
N GLY A 154 -7.66 6.42 -6.43
CA GLY A 154 -6.54 6.46 -7.36
C GLY A 154 -5.53 5.33 -7.14
N ALA A 155 -4.35 5.56 -7.71
CA ALA A 155 -3.21 4.66 -7.62
C ALA A 155 -2.71 4.52 -6.18
N THR A 156 -2.16 3.36 -5.88
CA THR A 156 -1.73 2.96 -4.53
C THR A 156 -0.22 2.87 -4.40
N ASP A 157 0.47 2.23 -5.35
CA ASP A 157 1.90 1.93 -5.27
C ASP A 157 2.55 1.88 -6.66
N ILE A 158 3.89 1.76 -6.69
CA ILE A 158 4.69 1.75 -7.92
C ILE A 158 5.89 0.81 -7.78
N ALA A 159 6.23 0.11 -8.85
CA ALA A 159 7.42 -0.74 -8.93
C ALA A 159 8.21 -0.50 -10.21
N PHE A 160 9.49 -0.87 -10.20
CA PHE A 160 10.41 -0.67 -11.32
C PHE A 160 11.19 -1.93 -11.61
N THR A 161 11.36 -2.24 -12.89
CA THR A 161 12.35 -3.24 -13.31
C THR A 161 13.72 -2.59 -13.57
N PRO A 162 14.81 -3.36 -13.52
CA PRO A 162 16.15 -2.84 -13.81
C PRO A 162 16.30 -2.20 -15.19
N ASN A 163 15.51 -2.64 -16.18
CA ASN A 163 15.51 -2.08 -17.54
C ASN A 163 14.57 -0.85 -17.68
N GLY A 164 14.07 -0.29 -16.58
CA GLY A 164 13.37 0.99 -16.57
C GLY A 164 11.87 0.92 -16.89
N ARG A 165 11.24 -0.26 -16.92
CA ARG A 165 9.78 -0.37 -16.99
C ARG A 165 9.18 0.05 -15.65
N ILE A 166 8.06 0.76 -15.69
CA ILE A 166 7.37 1.30 -14.54
C ILE A 166 5.99 0.64 -14.45
N PHE A 167 5.63 0.12 -13.28
CA PHE A 167 4.34 -0.51 -13.01
C PHE A 167 3.64 0.23 -11.89
N VAL A 168 2.45 0.74 -12.16
CA VAL A 168 1.61 1.45 -11.18
C VAL A 168 0.45 0.55 -10.79
N ALA A 169 0.32 0.28 -9.51
CA ALA A 169 -0.87 -0.31 -8.91
C ALA A 169 -1.98 0.74 -8.87
N ASP A 170 -3.02 0.57 -9.67
CA ASP A 170 -4.17 1.48 -9.75
C ASP A 170 -5.38 0.75 -9.12
N GLY A 171 -5.44 0.76 -7.78
CA GLY A 171 -6.19 -0.23 -7.03
C GLY A 171 -7.43 0.25 -6.31
N TYR A 172 -7.54 1.51 -5.88
CA TYR A 172 -8.64 1.88 -4.99
C TYR A 172 -10.02 1.89 -5.65
N CYS A 173 -10.17 2.45 -6.85
CA CYS A 173 -11.42 2.36 -7.61
C CYS A 173 -11.27 1.55 -8.89
N ASN A 174 -10.02 1.30 -9.30
CA ASN A 174 -9.68 0.47 -10.45
C ASN A 174 -8.98 -0.80 -9.94
N ALA A 175 -9.20 -1.91 -10.54
CA ALA A 175 -8.60 -3.19 -10.15
C ALA A 175 -7.56 -3.60 -11.20
N ARG A 176 -6.54 -2.74 -11.42
CA ARG A 176 -5.58 -2.93 -12.52
C ARG A 176 -4.16 -2.54 -12.16
N VAL A 177 -3.23 -3.02 -12.95
CA VAL A 177 -1.85 -2.56 -13.03
C VAL A 177 -1.65 -1.84 -14.36
N VAL A 178 -1.02 -0.68 -14.34
CA VAL A 178 -0.72 0.11 -15.54
C VAL A 178 0.79 0.18 -15.74
N GLU A 179 1.26 -0.21 -16.93
CA GLU A 179 2.66 -0.18 -17.29
C GLU A 179 3.01 1.06 -18.11
N TYR A 180 4.15 1.66 -17.76
CA TYR A 180 4.74 2.79 -18.46
C TYR A 180 6.21 2.51 -18.82
N ASP A 181 6.68 3.16 -19.88
CA ASP A 181 8.12 3.23 -20.18
C ASP A 181 8.84 4.24 -19.26
N SER A 182 10.16 4.31 -19.34
CA SER A 182 11.00 5.18 -18.52
C SER A 182 10.73 6.69 -18.73
N THR A 183 10.01 7.06 -19.80
CA THR A 183 9.60 8.45 -20.10
C THR A 183 8.24 8.79 -19.51
N GLY A 184 7.51 7.80 -18.96
CA GLY A 184 6.17 7.96 -18.44
C GLY A 184 5.06 7.80 -19.48
N ARG A 185 5.38 7.28 -20.68
CA ARG A 185 4.38 6.94 -21.70
C ARG A 185 3.75 5.58 -21.37
N LYS A 186 2.42 5.53 -21.30
CA LYS A 186 1.66 4.29 -21.07
C LYS A 186 1.94 3.27 -22.18
N ILE A 187 2.24 2.04 -21.78
CA ILE A 187 2.46 0.90 -22.67
C ILE A 187 1.18 0.05 -22.73
N ARG A 188 0.68 -0.40 -21.57
CA ARG A 188 -0.50 -1.27 -21.46
C ARG A 188 -1.03 -1.27 -20.03
N GLU A 189 -2.14 -1.98 -19.83
CA GLU A 189 -2.68 -2.29 -18.52
C GLU A 189 -3.28 -3.69 -18.53
N TRP A 190 -3.42 -4.26 -17.33
CA TRP A 190 -4.12 -5.54 -17.12
C TRP A 190 -4.74 -5.58 -15.73
N GLY A 191 -5.66 -6.54 -15.55
CA GLY A 191 -6.45 -6.70 -14.34
C GLY A 191 -7.87 -6.19 -14.53
N ARG A 192 -8.75 -6.71 -13.67
CA ARG A 192 -10.16 -6.32 -13.57
C ARG A 192 -10.69 -6.70 -12.18
N PRO A 193 -11.82 -6.15 -11.75
CA PRO A 193 -12.46 -6.54 -10.50
C PRO A 193 -12.81 -8.03 -10.46
N GLY A 194 -12.55 -8.70 -9.35
CA GLY A 194 -12.94 -10.09 -9.13
C GLY A 194 -12.00 -10.86 -8.19
N THR A 195 -12.18 -12.19 -8.16
CA THR A 195 -11.47 -13.12 -7.26
C THR A 195 -10.66 -14.18 -8.01
N GLY A 196 -10.78 -14.29 -9.32
CA GLY A 196 -10.04 -15.21 -10.17
C GLY A 196 -8.57 -14.81 -10.38
N PRO A 197 -7.78 -15.65 -11.08
CA PRO A 197 -6.42 -15.32 -11.50
C PRO A 197 -6.39 -14.05 -12.37
N GLY A 198 -5.54 -13.07 -12.00
CA GLY A 198 -5.46 -11.78 -12.71
C GLY A 198 -6.65 -10.84 -12.47
N GLU A 199 -7.59 -11.21 -11.63
CA GLU A 199 -8.62 -10.32 -11.09
C GLU A 199 -8.19 -9.81 -9.72
N PHE A 200 -8.69 -8.63 -9.32
CA PHE A 200 -8.27 -7.98 -8.09
C PHE A 200 -9.45 -7.36 -7.33
N ASN A 201 -9.27 -7.26 -6.02
CA ASN A 201 -10.08 -6.42 -5.16
C ASN A 201 -9.13 -5.55 -4.32
N VAL A 202 -8.87 -4.35 -4.80
CA VAL A 202 -7.84 -3.40 -4.35
C VAL A 202 -6.40 -3.91 -4.56
N VAL A 203 -5.81 -3.58 -5.72
CA VAL A 203 -4.36 -3.71 -5.97
C VAL A 203 -3.64 -2.71 -5.06
N HIS A 204 -3.19 -3.14 -3.85
CA HIS A 204 -2.71 -2.20 -2.83
C HIS A 204 -1.22 -1.95 -2.88
N ALA A 205 -0.42 -2.98 -3.14
CA ALA A 205 1.03 -2.86 -3.29
C ALA A 205 1.54 -3.70 -4.46
N ILE A 206 2.65 -3.25 -5.05
CA ILE A 206 3.33 -3.94 -6.14
C ILE A 206 4.85 -3.86 -5.94
N VAL A 207 5.54 -4.98 -6.15
CA VAL A 207 7.01 -5.04 -6.06
C VAL A 207 7.58 -5.98 -7.12
N VAL A 208 8.79 -5.67 -7.59
CA VAL A 208 9.56 -6.61 -8.40
C VAL A 208 10.37 -7.51 -7.46
N GLY A 209 10.12 -8.81 -7.51
CA GLY A 209 10.87 -9.80 -6.73
C GLY A 209 12.24 -10.12 -7.35
N PRO A 210 13.06 -10.95 -6.66
CA PRO A 210 14.44 -11.24 -7.05
C PRO A 210 14.61 -11.85 -8.46
N GLN A 211 13.59 -12.56 -8.96
CA GLN A 211 13.61 -13.17 -10.31
C GLN A 211 13.02 -12.24 -11.39
N GLY A 212 12.72 -10.98 -11.05
CA GLY A 212 12.15 -10.01 -11.99
C GLY A 212 10.63 -10.12 -12.17
N ASN A 213 9.96 -11.04 -11.50
CA ASN A 213 8.50 -11.16 -11.51
C ASN A 213 7.85 -10.07 -10.64
N LEU A 214 6.64 -9.70 -10.99
CA LEU A 214 5.82 -8.75 -10.24
C LEU A 214 5.02 -9.50 -9.18
N TYR A 215 5.10 -9.05 -7.93
CA TYR A 215 4.30 -9.54 -6.82
C TYR A 215 3.33 -8.45 -6.37
N ILE A 216 2.07 -8.80 -6.24
CA ILE A 216 0.97 -7.85 -6.03
C ILE A 216 0.19 -8.26 -4.79
N ALA A 217 0.06 -7.34 -3.84
CA ALA A 217 -0.85 -7.49 -2.71
C ALA A 217 -2.27 -7.15 -3.18
N ASP A 218 -3.09 -8.17 -3.34
CA ASP A 218 -4.50 -8.11 -3.66
C ASP A 218 -5.29 -8.06 -2.35
N ARG A 219 -5.45 -6.81 -1.83
CA ARG A 219 -5.72 -6.53 -0.42
C ARG A 219 -6.97 -7.21 0.09
N GLU A 220 -8.12 -6.93 -0.50
CA GLU A 220 -9.40 -7.42 -0.03
C GLU A 220 -9.62 -8.91 -0.31
N ASN A 221 -8.90 -9.47 -1.29
CA ASN A 221 -8.89 -10.91 -1.55
C ASN A 221 -7.92 -11.68 -0.64
N GLY A 222 -7.19 -10.99 0.24
CA GLY A 222 -6.30 -11.60 1.24
C GLY A 222 -5.20 -12.47 0.64
N ARG A 223 -4.65 -12.07 -0.52
CA ARG A 223 -3.68 -12.89 -1.27
C ARG A 223 -2.56 -12.07 -1.90
N VAL A 224 -1.45 -12.72 -2.20
CA VAL A 224 -0.43 -12.22 -3.12
C VAL A 224 -0.57 -12.98 -4.43
N GLN A 225 -0.67 -12.27 -5.53
CA GLN A 225 -0.56 -12.82 -6.89
C GLN A 225 0.78 -12.43 -7.49
N TRP A 226 1.39 -13.30 -8.34
CA TRP A 226 2.59 -12.92 -9.08
C TRP A 226 2.47 -13.18 -10.57
N PHE A 227 3.15 -12.32 -11.33
CA PHE A 227 3.06 -12.23 -12.77
C PHE A 227 4.44 -12.08 -13.38
N THR A 228 4.60 -12.48 -14.64
CA THR A 228 5.72 -11.99 -15.44
C THR A 228 5.62 -10.46 -15.60
N PRO A 229 6.72 -9.76 -15.91
CA PRO A 229 6.64 -8.33 -16.27
C PRO A 229 5.70 -8.07 -17.44
N ASP A 230 5.40 -9.08 -18.26
CA ASP A 230 4.46 -8.96 -19.39
C ASP A 230 2.99 -9.17 -19.00
N GLY A 231 2.70 -9.35 -17.71
CA GLY A 231 1.36 -9.45 -17.16
C GLY A 231 0.78 -10.87 -17.22
N ALA A 232 1.56 -11.90 -17.59
CA ALA A 232 1.11 -13.29 -17.52
C ALA A 232 1.05 -13.76 -16.07
N PHE A 233 -0.10 -14.28 -15.63
CA PHE A 233 -0.29 -14.86 -14.31
C PHE A 233 0.58 -16.10 -14.12
N LEU A 234 1.31 -16.17 -13.01
CA LEU A 234 2.19 -17.28 -12.66
C LEU A 234 1.68 -18.07 -11.44
N GLY A 235 0.98 -17.42 -10.51
CA GLY A 235 0.47 -18.08 -9.33
C GLY A 235 -0.04 -17.12 -8.26
N GLN A 236 -0.49 -17.71 -7.14
CA GLN A 236 -0.94 -16.92 -5.99
C GLN A 236 -0.77 -17.71 -4.68
N TRP A 237 -0.65 -16.97 -3.56
CA TRP A 237 -0.81 -17.50 -2.21
C TRP A 237 -1.91 -16.74 -1.48
N THR A 238 -2.85 -17.48 -0.89
CA THR A 238 -3.95 -16.90 -0.11
C THR A 238 -3.64 -17.04 1.38
N PHE A 239 -3.74 -15.91 2.09
CA PHE A 239 -3.46 -15.82 3.53
C PHE A 239 -4.72 -15.45 4.33
N GLY A 240 -5.73 -14.93 3.66
CA GLY A 240 -6.93 -14.38 4.29
C GLY A 240 -6.73 -13.02 4.92
N GLY A 241 -7.81 -12.45 5.49
CA GLY A 241 -7.81 -11.07 5.97
C GLY A 241 -7.54 -10.06 4.86
N GLN A 242 -6.85 -8.97 5.19
CA GLN A 242 -6.39 -7.96 4.23
C GLN A 242 -4.86 -7.99 4.13
N LEU A 243 -4.31 -7.91 2.92
CA LEU A 243 -2.87 -7.79 2.68
C LEU A 243 -2.54 -6.39 2.19
N TYR A 244 -1.92 -5.60 3.05
CA TYR A 244 -1.59 -4.21 2.73
C TYR A 244 -0.31 -4.06 1.91
N ASN A 245 0.67 -4.92 2.16
CA ASN A 245 1.96 -4.81 1.48
C ASN A 245 2.61 -6.16 1.23
N VAL A 246 3.45 -6.21 0.21
CA VAL A 246 4.44 -7.26 -0.05
C VAL A 246 5.79 -6.59 -0.31
N ALA A 247 6.85 -7.08 0.32
CA ALA A 247 8.20 -6.54 0.19
C ALA A 247 9.25 -7.65 0.15
N PHE A 248 10.37 -7.40 -0.54
CA PHE A 248 11.53 -8.28 -0.56
C PHE A 248 12.74 -7.59 0.03
N SER A 249 13.50 -8.32 0.85
CA SER A 249 14.84 -7.88 1.27
C SER A 249 15.84 -8.02 0.11
N ALA A 250 17.01 -7.41 0.26
CA ALA A 250 18.11 -7.56 -0.70
C ALA A 250 18.59 -9.01 -0.85
N THR A 251 18.36 -9.85 0.15
CA THR A 251 18.68 -11.28 0.17
C THR A 251 17.56 -12.17 -0.38
N GLY A 252 16.43 -11.56 -0.82
CA GLY A 252 15.29 -12.28 -1.39
C GLY A 252 14.29 -12.82 -0.38
N GLU A 253 14.37 -12.42 0.88
CA GLU A 253 13.36 -12.76 1.88
C GLU A 253 12.08 -11.97 1.62
N MET A 254 10.93 -12.64 1.64
CA MET A 254 9.64 -12.00 1.42
C MET A 254 8.91 -11.73 2.73
N TYR A 255 8.31 -10.56 2.82
CA TYR A 255 7.46 -10.14 3.92
C TYR A 255 6.12 -9.63 3.40
N VAL A 256 5.05 -9.88 4.15
CA VAL A 256 3.70 -9.36 3.88
C VAL A 256 3.16 -8.65 5.12
N SER A 257 2.52 -7.50 4.91
CA SER A 257 1.79 -6.80 5.96
C SER A 257 0.35 -7.29 5.94
N THR A 258 -0.13 -7.86 7.05
CA THR A 258 -1.45 -8.46 7.16
C THR A 258 -2.33 -7.67 8.12
N HIS A 259 -3.65 -7.77 7.95
CA HIS A 259 -4.63 -7.17 8.87
C HIS A 259 -5.93 -7.98 8.83
N PRO A 260 -6.53 -8.38 9.98
CA PRO A 260 -7.86 -8.96 9.99
C PRO A 260 -8.90 -7.90 9.69
N GLN A 261 -9.99 -8.27 9.05
CA GLN A 261 -11.04 -7.32 8.69
C GLN A 261 -11.92 -6.90 9.87
N ASP A 262 -11.91 -7.68 10.95
CA ASP A 262 -12.77 -7.50 12.14
C ASP A 262 -12.10 -6.75 13.30
N VAL A 263 -10.91 -6.18 13.08
CA VAL A 263 -10.21 -5.35 14.07
C VAL A 263 -10.12 -3.92 13.58
N ALA A 264 -9.99 -2.99 14.52
CA ALA A 264 -9.84 -1.58 14.20
C ALA A 264 -8.52 -1.32 13.46
N LEU A 265 -8.53 -0.34 12.53
CA LEU A 265 -7.37 -0.03 11.70
C LEU A 265 -6.19 0.55 12.48
N ASP A 266 -6.37 0.92 13.74
CA ASP A 266 -5.34 1.43 14.65
C ASP A 266 -4.71 0.35 15.53
N GLU A 267 -5.24 -0.89 15.48
CA GLU A 267 -4.64 -2.01 16.21
C GLU A 267 -3.38 -2.54 15.52
N GLU A 268 -2.42 -3.03 16.34
CA GLU A 268 -1.24 -3.74 15.84
C GLU A 268 -1.64 -5.11 15.32
N PHE A 269 -1.11 -5.45 14.13
CA PHE A 269 -1.27 -6.78 13.55
C PHE A 269 0.09 -7.39 13.18
N ASP A 270 0.19 -8.15 12.10
CA ASP A 270 1.42 -8.88 11.83
C ASP A 270 2.06 -8.47 10.50
N VAL A 271 3.36 -8.16 10.55
CA VAL A 271 4.26 -8.29 9.40
C VAL A 271 4.82 -9.71 9.44
N VAL A 272 4.54 -10.49 8.43
CA VAL A 272 4.84 -11.92 8.37
C VAL A 272 5.94 -12.17 7.36
N LYS A 273 6.98 -12.91 7.77
CA LYS A 273 8.00 -13.47 6.87
C LYS A 273 7.43 -14.70 6.17
N VAL A 274 7.58 -14.76 4.85
CA VAL A 274 7.01 -15.82 4.00
C VAL A 274 8.11 -16.45 3.16
N ALA A 275 8.06 -17.77 3.01
CA ALA A 275 8.92 -18.47 2.07
C ALA A 275 8.44 -18.23 0.63
N PRO A 276 9.21 -17.53 -0.23
CA PRO A 276 8.73 -17.08 -1.54
C PRO A 276 8.58 -18.22 -2.57
N SER A 277 9.02 -19.44 -2.25
CA SER A 277 8.82 -20.62 -3.10
C SER A 277 7.53 -21.37 -2.82
N THR A 278 6.97 -21.26 -1.60
CA THR A 278 5.84 -22.08 -1.15
C THR A 278 4.68 -21.27 -0.57
N GLY A 279 4.87 -19.99 -0.29
CA GLY A 279 3.91 -19.17 0.43
C GLY A 279 3.80 -19.48 1.92
N LYS A 280 4.62 -20.40 2.46
CA LYS A 280 4.58 -20.76 3.87
C LYS A 280 5.01 -19.60 4.75
N MET A 281 4.19 -19.25 5.72
CA MET A 281 4.53 -18.29 6.78
C MET A 281 5.57 -18.89 7.72
N LEU A 282 6.62 -18.13 8.04
CA LEU A 282 7.79 -18.61 8.80
C LEU A 282 7.93 -17.97 10.18
N GLY A 283 7.44 -16.76 10.37
CA GLY A 283 7.53 -16.00 11.60
C GLY A 283 6.91 -14.62 11.42
N ARG A 284 6.76 -13.88 12.52
CA ARG A 284 6.06 -12.59 12.49
C ARG A 284 6.70 -11.54 13.40
N VAL A 285 6.40 -10.28 13.09
CA VAL A 285 6.60 -9.12 13.96
C VAL A 285 5.24 -8.49 14.21
N ARG A 286 4.89 -8.23 15.47
CA ARG A 286 3.63 -7.58 15.81
C ARG A 286 3.77 -6.07 15.70
N VAL A 287 3.14 -5.50 14.68
CA VAL A 287 3.16 -4.07 14.40
C VAL A 287 2.12 -3.74 13.35
N ARG A 288 1.45 -2.61 13.51
CA ARG A 288 0.66 -2.03 12.41
C ARG A 288 1.58 -1.63 11.26
N SER A 289 1.30 -2.10 10.06
CA SER A 289 2.08 -1.74 8.88
C SER A 289 1.17 -1.57 7.66
N HIS A 290 0.94 -0.32 7.27
CA HIS A 290 0.23 0.02 6.04
C HIS A 290 1.10 -0.26 4.81
N GLU A 291 2.32 0.25 4.84
CA GLU A 291 3.38 -0.02 3.88
C GLU A 291 4.62 -0.51 4.64
N LEU A 292 5.50 -1.24 3.96
CA LEU A 292 6.71 -1.80 4.55
C LEU A 292 7.91 -1.54 3.64
N ALA A 293 8.94 -0.91 4.20
CA ALA A 293 10.26 -0.88 3.60
C ALA A 293 11.21 -1.84 4.31
N ILE A 294 12.21 -2.32 3.59
CA ILE A 294 13.27 -3.16 4.14
C ILE A 294 14.61 -2.51 3.82
N GLY A 295 15.39 -2.25 4.86
CA GLY A 295 16.74 -1.71 4.73
C GLY A 295 17.71 -2.73 4.14
N SER A 296 18.84 -2.26 3.63
CA SER A 296 19.91 -3.14 3.12
C SER A 296 20.53 -4.06 4.17
N ASP A 297 20.35 -3.72 5.46
CA ASP A 297 20.75 -4.52 6.62
C ASP A 297 19.66 -5.50 7.09
N GLY A 298 18.54 -5.60 6.37
CA GLY A 298 17.39 -6.42 6.74
C GLY A 298 16.45 -5.78 7.77
N SER A 299 16.71 -4.56 8.22
CA SER A 299 15.80 -3.84 9.12
C SER A 299 14.45 -3.57 8.46
N LEU A 300 13.36 -3.81 9.19
CA LEU A 300 12.00 -3.58 8.71
C LEU A 300 11.53 -2.19 9.18
N PHE A 301 10.98 -1.41 8.27
CA PHE A 301 10.44 -0.07 8.52
C PHE A 301 8.94 -0.06 8.19
N PRO A 302 8.06 -0.35 9.16
CA PRO A 302 6.61 -0.31 8.94
C PRO A 302 6.10 1.13 8.92
N ALA A 303 5.26 1.46 7.97
CA ALA A 303 4.49 2.70 7.95
C ALA A 303 3.26 2.54 8.85
N THR A 304 3.32 3.08 10.05
CA THR A 304 2.36 2.79 11.13
C THR A 304 1.09 3.63 11.09
N ARG A 305 1.00 4.61 10.17
CA ARG A 305 -0.04 5.65 10.14
C ARG A 305 -0.09 6.54 11.39
N SER A 306 0.80 6.32 12.35
CA SER A 306 1.04 7.20 13.48
C SER A 306 2.14 8.22 13.16
N GLY A 307 2.51 9.05 14.13
CA GLY A 307 3.69 9.92 14.06
C GLY A 307 4.99 9.23 14.50
N HIS A 308 4.94 7.95 14.88
CA HIS A 308 6.08 7.22 15.39
C HIS A 308 6.83 6.49 14.27
N LEU A 309 8.13 6.77 14.14
CA LEU A 309 9.00 6.09 13.20
C LEU A 309 9.64 4.88 13.88
N LEU A 310 9.13 3.70 13.54
CA LEU A 310 9.61 2.43 14.08
C LEU A 310 10.54 1.73 13.10
N LEU A 311 11.52 1.01 13.66
CA LEU A 311 12.28 0.02 12.92
C LEU A 311 12.43 -1.26 13.75
N PHE A 312 12.50 -2.39 13.07
CA PHE A 312 12.77 -3.70 13.65
C PHE A 312 14.07 -4.23 13.07
N ARG A 313 15.13 -4.22 13.89
CA ARG A 313 16.46 -4.64 13.49
C ARG A 313 16.66 -6.12 13.77
N PRO A 314 17.11 -6.94 12.79
CA PRO A 314 17.47 -8.32 13.04
C PRO A 314 18.55 -8.44 14.14
N ARG A 315 18.34 -9.36 15.07
CA ARG A 315 19.38 -9.73 16.04
C ARG A 315 20.44 -10.56 15.33
N GLN A 316 21.68 -10.26 15.61
CA GLN A 316 22.84 -11.01 15.12
C GLN A 316 22.97 -12.35 15.84
#